data_5bcd8d181fd2900fa0aa2872140fa1ef
#
_entry.id   5bcd8d181fd2900fa0aa2872140fa1ef
#
_cell.length_a   1.000
_cell.length_b   1.000
_cell.length_c   1.000
_cell.angle_alpha   90.00
_cell.angle_beta   90.00
_cell.angle_gamma   90.00
#
_symmetry.space_group_name_H-M   'P 1'
#
loop_
_entity.id
_entity.type
_entity.pdbx_description
1 polymer ?
#
loop_
_entity_poly.entity_id
_entity_poly.type
_entity_poly.pdbx_seq_one_letter_code
_entity_poly.pdbx_strand_id
1 'polypeptide(L)'
;MPNQKVKEMNKKTKALIKTLTTDNVAVIHSTFEDKPRTVAFIAMDKSMSVDEKLERAFMLTNTIGDAWYTSDQVNYIGPEKSCRSTAVGDFVLVGKTKYECVEAGWSEV
;
A
#
# COMPACT_ATOMS: atom_id res chain seq x y z
N MET A 1 -19.50 32.42 7.42
CA MET A 1 -18.04 32.37 7.57
C MET A 1 -17.46 31.27 6.72
N PRO A 2 -16.67 31.63 5.73
CA PRO A 2 -16.09 30.65 4.83
C PRO A 2 -15.33 29.54 5.57
N ASN A 3 -14.61 29.90 6.64
CA ASN A 3 -13.83 28.94 7.39
C ASN A 3 -14.66 27.85 8.07
N GLN A 4 -15.87 28.20 8.46
CA GLN A 4 -16.73 27.23 9.13
C GLN A 4 -17.33 26.26 8.14
N LYS A 5 -17.67 26.72 6.94
CA LYS A 5 -18.10 25.85 5.86
C LYS A 5 -16.98 24.93 5.41
N VAL A 6 -15.75 25.43 5.38
CA VAL A 6 -14.60 24.61 5.01
C VAL A 6 -14.31 23.57 6.09
N LYS A 7 -14.51 23.91 7.36
CA LYS A 7 -14.40 22.92 8.45
C LYS A 7 -15.48 21.87 8.38
N GLU A 8 -16.66 22.27 7.93
CA GLU A 8 -17.79 21.37 7.78
C GLU A 8 -17.84 20.71 6.41
N MET A 9 -16.95 21.07 5.53
CA MET A 9 -16.61 20.20 4.41
C MET A 9 -15.95 18.98 4.99
N ASN A 10 -16.64 18.44 5.60
CA ASN A 10 -16.85 17.38 6.50
C ASN A 10 -16.20 16.14 5.91
N LYS A 11 -16.33 15.09 6.57
CA LYS A 11 -15.73 13.79 6.24
C LYS A 11 -15.98 13.35 4.79
N LYS A 12 -17.13 13.66 4.21
CA LYS A 12 -17.44 13.27 2.82
C LYS A 12 -16.56 13.99 1.81
N THR A 13 -16.40 15.29 1.96
CA THR A 13 -15.58 16.08 1.03
C THR A 13 -14.11 15.75 1.19
N LYS A 14 -13.65 15.57 2.42
CA LYS A 14 -12.27 15.13 2.67
C LYS A 14 -12.00 13.75 2.08
N ALA A 15 -12.94 12.83 2.21
CA ALA A 15 -12.82 11.50 1.63
C ALA A 15 -12.81 11.55 0.11
N LEU A 16 -13.62 12.42 -0.49
CA LEU A 16 -13.66 12.61 -1.93
C LEU A 16 -12.34 13.19 -2.45
N ILE A 17 -11.83 14.22 -1.79
CA ILE A 17 -10.56 14.83 -2.16
C ILE A 17 -9.44 13.79 -2.05
N LYS A 18 -9.41 13.03 -0.98
CA LYS A 18 -8.44 11.97 -0.79
C LYS A 18 -8.53 10.92 -1.91
N THR A 19 -9.73 10.55 -2.30
CA THR A 19 -9.96 9.61 -3.40
C THR A 19 -9.44 10.15 -4.73
N LEU A 20 -9.56 11.46 -4.95
CA LEU A 20 -9.09 12.11 -6.17
C LEU A 20 -7.56 12.28 -6.22
N THR A 21 -6.90 12.35 -5.07
CA THR A 21 -5.46 12.64 -4.97
C THR A 21 -4.62 11.44 -4.59
N THR A 22 -5.23 10.34 -4.18
CA THR A 22 -4.49 9.14 -3.75
C THR A 22 -4.91 7.92 -4.56
N ASP A 23 -3.95 7.02 -4.73
CA ASP A 23 -4.17 5.68 -5.24
C ASP A 23 -3.86 4.68 -4.14
N ASN A 24 -4.61 3.59 -4.10
CA ASN A 24 -4.26 2.47 -3.23
C ASN A 24 -3.43 1.47 -4.00
N VAL A 25 -2.29 1.09 -3.44
CA VAL A 25 -1.54 -0.05 -3.97
C VAL A 25 -1.80 -1.25 -3.07
N ALA A 26 -1.85 -2.43 -3.67
CA ALA A 26 -2.10 -3.67 -2.94
C ALA A 26 -0.80 -4.45 -2.81
N VAL A 27 -0.50 -4.90 -1.60
CA VAL A 27 0.66 -5.75 -1.34
C VAL A 27 0.17 -7.19 -1.28
N ILE A 28 0.76 -8.04 -2.10
CA ILE A 28 0.32 -9.43 -2.28
C ILE A 28 1.48 -10.34 -1.91
N HIS A 29 1.29 -11.16 -0.88
CA HIS A 29 2.27 -12.15 -0.48
C HIS A 29 2.00 -13.46 -1.22
N SER A 30 3.04 -14.03 -1.78
CA SER A 30 2.94 -15.24 -2.60
C SER A 30 4.07 -16.21 -2.35
N THR A 31 5.28 -15.72 -2.13
CA THR A 31 6.49 -16.56 -2.22
C THR A 31 6.55 -17.68 -1.19
N PHE A 32 5.95 -17.49 -0.02
CA PHE A 32 5.92 -18.50 1.04
C PHE A 32 4.50 -18.99 1.33
N GLU A 33 3.56 -18.66 0.45
CA GLU A 33 2.14 -18.99 0.66
C GLU A 33 1.71 -20.08 -0.32
N ASP A 34 0.72 -20.88 0.06
CA ASP A 34 0.11 -21.86 -0.84
C ASP A 34 -0.56 -21.17 -2.02
N LYS A 35 -1.18 -20.03 -1.74
CA LYS A 35 -1.84 -19.19 -2.74
C LYS A 35 -1.50 -17.74 -2.50
N PRO A 36 -1.36 -16.95 -3.57
CA PRO A 36 -1.18 -15.50 -3.40
C PRO A 36 -2.34 -14.91 -2.60
N ARG A 37 -2.02 -14.02 -1.68
CA ARG A 37 -3.04 -13.32 -0.90
C ARG A 37 -2.68 -11.87 -0.71
N THR A 38 -3.66 -11.00 -0.82
CA THR A 38 -3.49 -9.59 -0.51
C THR A 38 -3.41 -9.44 1.00
N VAL A 39 -2.35 -8.80 1.47
CA VAL A 39 -2.14 -8.62 2.91
C VAL A 39 -2.34 -7.17 3.35
N ALA A 40 -2.19 -6.22 2.44
CA ALA A 40 -2.30 -4.81 2.82
C ALA A 40 -2.64 -3.93 1.64
N PHE A 41 -3.23 -2.78 1.95
CA PHE A 41 -3.38 -1.67 1.02
C PHE A 41 -2.65 -0.46 1.59
N ILE A 42 -2.02 0.31 0.72
CA ILE A 42 -1.30 1.51 1.10
C ILE A 42 -1.77 2.65 0.20
N ALA A 43 -2.28 3.72 0.83
CA ALA A 43 -2.68 4.92 0.10
C ALA A 43 -1.44 5.72 -0.26
N MET A 44 -1.33 6.08 -1.53
CA MET A 44 -0.20 6.83 -2.04
C MET A 44 -0.68 7.99 -2.89
N ASP A 45 0.10 9.05 -2.95
CA ASP A 45 -0.22 10.21 -3.77
C ASP A 45 -0.20 9.83 -5.25
N LYS A 46 -1.19 10.27 -6.00
CA LYS A 46 -1.29 9.98 -7.44
C LYS A 46 -0.10 10.52 -8.25
N SER A 47 0.53 11.58 -7.76
CA SER A 47 1.68 12.18 -8.43
C SER A 47 2.95 11.34 -8.33
N MET A 48 2.99 10.37 -7.41
CA MET A 48 4.14 9.48 -7.31
C MET A 48 4.27 8.62 -8.55
N SER A 49 5.48 8.42 -9.01
CA SER A 49 5.75 7.49 -10.11
C SER A 49 5.50 6.05 -9.67
N VAL A 50 5.39 5.14 -10.62
CA VAL A 50 5.25 3.71 -10.32
C VAL A 50 6.44 3.23 -9.51
N ASP A 51 7.65 3.60 -9.89
CA ASP A 51 8.86 3.19 -9.17
C ASP A 51 8.84 3.69 -7.72
N GLU A 52 8.44 4.92 -7.50
CA GLU A 52 8.32 5.47 -6.15
C GLU A 52 7.28 4.73 -5.33
N LYS A 53 6.15 4.38 -5.94
CA LYS A 53 5.10 3.61 -5.26
C LYS A 53 5.59 2.22 -4.86
N LEU A 54 6.30 1.56 -5.75
CA LEU A 54 6.85 0.22 -5.49
C LEU A 54 7.88 0.25 -4.36
N GLU A 55 8.81 1.21 -4.41
CA GLU A 55 9.83 1.35 -3.38
C GLU A 55 9.20 1.66 -2.02
N ARG A 56 8.20 2.53 -1.99
CA ARG A 56 7.52 2.87 -0.76
C ARG A 56 6.75 1.69 -0.20
N ALA A 57 6.06 0.93 -1.07
CA ALA A 57 5.33 -0.26 -0.63
C ALA A 57 6.28 -1.27 0.01
N PHE A 58 7.43 -1.49 -0.61
CA PHE A 58 8.44 -2.40 -0.06
C PHE A 58 8.97 -1.86 1.27
N MET A 59 9.37 -0.60 1.31
CA MET A 59 9.91 0.02 2.53
C MET A 59 8.95 -0.09 3.70
N LEU A 60 7.65 0.14 3.45
CA LEU A 60 6.65 0.13 4.50
C LEU A 60 6.27 -1.29 4.96
N THR A 61 6.54 -2.31 4.16
CA THR A 61 6.16 -3.69 4.47
C THR A 61 7.36 -4.62 4.65
N ASN A 62 8.57 -4.05 4.64
CA ASN A 62 9.79 -4.81 4.91
C ASN A 62 10.62 -4.04 5.93
N THR A 63 10.22 -4.12 7.19
CA THR A 63 10.91 -3.45 8.29
C THR A 63 11.57 -4.48 9.19
N ILE A 64 12.78 -4.15 9.65
CA ILE A 64 13.49 -4.98 10.59
C ILE A 64 13.22 -4.47 12.00
N GLY A 65 12.70 -5.33 12.85
CA GLY A 65 12.46 -4.99 14.25
C GLY A 65 11.12 -4.33 14.53
N ASP A 66 10.42 -3.86 13.51
CA ASP A 66 9.11 -3.23 13.66
C ASP A 66 8.02 -4.08 13.05
N ALA A 67 6.86 -4.10 13.69
CA ALA A 67 5.69 -4.76 13.15
C ALA A 67 5.02 -3.87 12.10
N TRP A 68 5.44 -3.99 10.85
CA TRP A 68 4.96 -3.14 9.75
C TRP A 68 3.43 -3.14 9.64
N TYR A 69 2.82 -4.26 9.98
CA TYR A 69 1.35 -4.44 9.92
C TYR A 69 0.61 -3.64 10.99
N THR A 70 1.31 -3.01 11.90
CA THR A 70 0.72 -2.11 12.91
C THR A 70 0.89 -0.65 12.55
N SER A 71 1.59 -0.34 11.45
CA SER A 71 1.81 1.04 11.01
C SER A 71 0.49 1.67 10.58
N ASP A 72 0.27 2.93 10.95
CA ASP A 72 -0.90 3.68 10.52
C ASP A 72 -0.82 4.09 9.05
N GLN A 73 0.33 3.92 8.40
CA GLN A 73 0.50 4.16 6.97
C GLN A 73 0.11 2.96 6.12
N VAL A 74 -0.20 1.84 6.76
CA VAL A 74 -0.54 0.58 6.08
C VAL A 74 -1.90 0.11 6.57
N ASN A 75 -2.78 -0.21 5.63
CA ASN A 75 -4.03 -0.86 5.96
C ASN A 75 -3.85 -2.38 5.85
N TYR A 76 -3.46 -3.00 6.95
CA TYR A 76 -3.25 -4.44 7.01
C TYR A 76 -4.59 -5.17 7.04
N ILE A 77 -4.77 -6.13 6.13
CA ILE A 77 -6.01 -6.89 6.02
C ILE A 77 -5.80 -8.41 6.14
N GLY A 78 -4.58 -8.82 6.48
CA GLY A 78 -4.29 -10.23 6.66
C GLY A 78 -5.08 -10.82 7.84
N PRO A 79 -5.40 -12.14 7.79
CA PRO A 79 -6.21 -12.77 8.83
C PRO A 79 -5.44 -12.98 10.13
N GLU A 80 -4.13 -13.07 10.10
CA GLU A 80 -3.31 -13.29 11.28
C GLU A 80 -3.00 -11.97 11.97
N LYS A 81 -2.70 -12.06 13.27
CA LYS A 81 -2.32 -10.89 14.06
C LYS A 81 -0.96 -10.31 13.66
N SER A 82 -0.15 -11.09 13.00
CA SER A 82 1.17 -10.68 12.54
C SER A 82 1.40 -11.19 11.14
N CYS A 83 2.37 -10.59 10.45
CA CYS A 83 2.67 -10.94 9.07
C CYS A 83 4.16 -10.75 8.82
N ARG A 84 4.73 -11.66 8.04
CA ARG A 84 6.12 -11.53 7.62
C ARG A 84 6.32 -10.31 6.73
N SER A 85 7.55 -9.88 6.58
CA SER A 85 7.89 -8.80 5.64
C SER A 85 7.73 -9.27 4.19
N THR A 86 7.46 -8.32 3.31
CA THR A 86 7.45 -8.55 1.87
C THR A 86 8.85 -8.97 1.41
N ALA A 87 8.91 -9.94 0.54
CA ALA A 87 10.17 -10.56 0.09
C ALA A 87 10.17 -10.77 -1.42
N VAL A 88 11.32 -11.15 -1.95
CA VAL A 88 11.45 -11.55 -3.34
C VAL A 88 10.44 -12.66 -3.65
N GLY A 89 9.72 -12.51 -4.75
CA GLY A 89 8.63 -13.41 -5.13
C GLY A 89 7.25 -12.95 -4.71
N ASP A 90 7.16 -11.90 -3.90
CA ASP A 90 5.89 -11.26 -3.60
C ASP A 90 5.57 -10.19 -4.64
N PHE A 91 4.36 -9.66 -4.61
CA PHE A 91 3.88 -8.76 -5.65
C PHE A 91 3.30 -7.49 -5.05
N VAL A 92 3.32 -6.43 -5.85
CA VAL A 92 2.57 -5.20 -5.57
C VAL A 92 1.74 -4.87 -6.80
N LEU A 93 0.45 -4.61 -6.58
CA LEU A 93 -0.47 -4.20 -7.63
C LEU A 93 -0.59 -2.69 -7.61
N VAL A 94 -0.21 -2.04 -8.71
CA VAL A 94 -0.33 -0.60 -8.90
C VAL A 94 -1.31 -0.38 -10.06
N GLY A 95 -2.49 0.16 -9.75
CA GLY A 95 -3.55 0.26 -10.73
C GLY A 95 -3.96 -1.13 -11.21
N LYS A 96 -3.80 -1.40 -12.49
CA LYS A 96 -4.12 -2.70 -13.10
C LYS A 96 -2.88 -3.54 -13.37
N THR A 97 -1.70 -3.04 -13.02
CA THR A 97 -0.44 -3.71 -13.33
C THR A 97 0.15 -4.32 -12.08
N LYS A 98 0.53 -5.57 -12.18
CA LYS A 98 1.16 -6.32 -11.10
C LYS A 98 2.67 -6.36 -11.31
N TYR A 99 3.41 -6.11 -10.25
CA TYR A 99 4.87 -6.12 -10.27
C TYR A 99 5.37 -7.14 -9.26
N GLU A 100 6.33 -7.93 -9.69
CA GLU A 100 6.97 -8.92 -8.82
C GLU A 100 8.23 -8.32 -8.19
N CYS A 101 8.40 -8.52 -6.89
CA CYS A 101 9.63 -8.18 -6.22
C CYS A 101 10.71 -9.16 -6.63
N VAL A 102 11.78 -8.66 -7.23
CA VAL A 102 12.92 -9.48 -7.65
C VAL A 102 14.18 -8.96 -6.96
N GLU A 103 15.29 -9.70 -7.06
CA GLU A 103 16.51 -9.36 -6.33
C GLU A 103 17.02 -7.95 -6.62
N ALA A 104 16.88 -7.49 -7.85
CA ALA A 104 17.37 -6.19 -8.28
C ALA A 104 16.26 -5.14 -8.41
N GLY A 105 15.10 -5.35 -7.80
CA GLY A 105 14.02 -4.37 -7.84
C GLY A 105 12.67 -5.00 -8.17
N TRP A 106 12.05 -4.55 -9.26
CA TRP A 106 10.69 -4.94 -9.62
C TRP A 106 10.60 -5.33 -11.08
N SER A 107 9.80 -6.34 -11.35
CA SER A 107 9.55 -6.83 -12.71
C SER A 107 8.05 -6.81 -12.98
N GLU A 108 7.64 -6.16 -14.03
CA GLU A 108 6.23 -6.18 -14.44
C GLU A 108 5.85 -7.58 -14.89
N VAL A 109 4.71 -8.03 -14.42
CA VAL A 109 4.22 -9.39 -14.70
C VAL A 109 3.12 -9.38 -15.74
#